data_755140741ce26f582abf31a821962868
#
_entry.id   755140741ce26f582abf31a821962868
#
_cell.length_a   1.000
_cell.length_b   1.000
_cell.length_c   1.000
_cell.angle_alpha   90.00
_cell.angle_beta   90.00
_cell.angle_gamma   90.00
#
_symmetry.space_group_name_H-M   'P 1'
#
loop_
_entity.id
_entity.type
_entity.pdbx_description
1 polymer ?
#
loop_
_entity_poly.entity_id
_entity_poly.type
_entity_poly.pdbx_seq_one_letter_code
_entity_poly.pdbx_strand_id
1 'polypeptide(L)'
;MPLGCLIGRCSKIKLSKRQEEIIEIIKASGPITGKQIAEKLSLSRAALRPDLAILTMAGSIDARPRVGYYLSRNAPPQAIVRGTVQKAISEYKAHPIVVQKSASVYDAIVQLFLEDVGTLYVVDDSGHLAGVLSRKDLLRASIGTRSPEEIPVSIIMTRMPNIVMVGQDDTLLDAARKMMDSQIDSLPVVKEVDKTTHTYSVVGRITKTTIVKAYLEIAGQWP
;
A
#
# COMPACT_ATOMS: atom_id res chain seq x y z
N MET A 1 20.26 -25.54 -25.73
CA MET A 1 20.44 -24.10 -26.06
C MET A 1 19.37 -23.31 -25.32
N PRO A 2 19.68 -22.51 -24.30
CA PRO A 2 18.69 -21.72 -23.62
C PRO A 2 18.53 -20.36 -24.32
N LEU A 3 17.29 -20.05 -24.70
CA LEU A 3 16.91 -18.72 -25.17
C LEU A 3 17.08 -17.71 -24.03
N GLY A 4 18.08 -16.86 -24.15
CA GLY A 4 18.32 -15.74 -23.27
C GLY A 4 17.22 -14.71 -23.40
N CYS A 5 16.54 -14.47 -22.30
CA CYS A 5 15.58 -13.38 -22.13
C CYS A 5 16.33 -12.04 -22.09
N LEU A 6 16.32 -11.32 -23.18
CA LEU A 6 16.73 -9.91 -23.25
C LEU A 6 15.63 -9.04 -22.58
N ILE A 7 15.66 -8.98 -21.25
CA ILE A 7 14.91 -7.95 -20.52
C ILE A 7 15.73 -6.66 -20.63
N GLY A 8 15.33 -5.82 -21.60
CA GLY A 8 15.90 -4.49 -21.79
C GLY A 8 15.83 -3.69 -20.50
N ARG A 9 16.96 -3.12 -20.09
CA ARG A 9 17.09 -2.11 -19.05
C ARG A 9 16.15 -0.95 -19.37
N CYS A 10 14.99 -0.93 -18.74
CA CYS A 10 14.14 0.25 -18.75
C CYS A 10 14.84 1.33 -17.91
N SER A 11 15.56 2.25 -18.57
CA SER A 11 16.21 3.39 -17.95
C SER A 11 15.12 4.18 -17.23
N LYS A 12 15.24 4.35 -15.92
CA LYS A 12 14.40 5.22 -15.10
C LYS A 12 14.55 6.65 -15.62
N ILE A 13 13.59 7.12 -16.42
CA ILE A 13 13.51 8.54 -16.78
C ILE A 13 13.11 9.27 -15.49
N LYS A 14 14.10 9.92 -14.86
CA LYS A 14 13.87 10.73 -13.67
C LYS A 14 13.27 12.05 -14.16
N LEU A 15 11.99 12.27 -13.92
CA LEU A 15 11.33 13.52 -14.25
C LEU A 15 11.96 14.66 -13.43
N SER A 16 12.11 15.83 -14.05
CA SER A 16 12.51 17.05 -13.34
C SER A 16 11.35 17.57 -12.49
N LYS A 17 11.62 18.34 -11.45
CA LYS A 17 10.57 18.99 -10.64
C LYS A 17 9.55 19.74 -11.50
N ARG A 18 10.04 20.46 -12.51
CA ARG A 18 9.19 21.20 -13.46
C ARG A 18 8.27 20.28 -14.28
N GLN A 19 8.74 19.11 -14.68
CA GLN A 19 7.93 18.13 -15.41
C GLN A 19 6.85 17.51 -14.51
N GLU A 20 7.14 17.30 -13.23
CA GLU A 20 6.16 16.87 -12.22
C GLU A 20 5.08 17.94 -12.02
N GLU A 21 5.44 19.22 -11.89
CA GLU A 21 4.50 20.34 -11.78
C GLU A 21 3.60 20.46 -13.01
N ILE A 22 4.14 20.27 -14.21
CA ILE A 22 3.33 20.24 -15.46
C ILE A 22 2.29 19.12 -15.41
N ILE A 23 2.65 17.93 -14.99
CA ILE A 23 1.73 16.79 -14.85
C ILE A 23 0.61 17.12 -13.87
N GLU A 24 0.93 17.69 -12.70
CA GLU A 24 -0.08 18.05 -11.69
C GLU A 24 -1.03 19.14 -12.21
N ILE A 25 -0.55 20.13 -12.94
CA ILE A 25 -1.40 21.15 -13.59
C ILE A 25 -2.37 20.51 -14.60
N ILE A 26 -1.88 19.58 -15.43
CA ILE A 26 -2.70 18.89 -16.42
C ILE A 26 -3.73 17.98 -15.74
N LYS A 27 -3.36 17.33 -14.65
CA LYS A 27 -4.25 16.48 -13.85
C LYS A 27 -5.39 17.27 -13.22
N ALA A 28 -5.08 18.45 -12.68
CA ALA A 28 -6.06 19.29 -11.99
C ALA A 28 -6.98 20.08 -12.95
N SER A 29 -6.54 20.38 -14.16
CA SER A 29 -7.21 21.34 -15.06
C SER A 29 -7.39 20.83 -16.49
N GLY A 30 -7.02 19.58 -16.79
CA GLY A 30 -7.04 19.07 -18.18
C GLY A 30 -8.44 18.89 -18.78
N PRO A 31 -8.57 19.04 -20.09
CA PRO A 31 -7.54 19.37 -21.05
C PRO A 31 -7.15 20.86 -21.00
N ILE A 32 -5.86 21.17 -21.10
CA ILE A 32 -5.31 22.52 -20.93
C ILE A 32 -4.31 22.86 -22.04
N THR A 33 -4.30 24.11 -22.50
CA THR A 33 -3.40 24.55 -23.58
C THR A 33 -1.99 24.82 -23.05
N GLY A 34 -0.96 24.66 -23.90
CA GLY A 34 0.41 24.98 -23.54
C GLY A 34 0.63 26.46 -23.14
N LYS A 35 -0.26 27.37 -23.57
CA LYS A 35 -0.25 28.78 -23.15
C LYS A 35 -0.69 28.90 -21.68
N GLN A 36 -1.76 28.26 -21.31
CA GLN A 36 -2.29 28.25 -19.93
C GLN A 36 -1.35 27.55 -18.95
N ILE A 37 -0.65 26.47 -19.38
CA ILE A 37 0.39 25.84 -18.56
C ILE A 37 1.55 26.84 -18.33
N ALA A 38 1.96 27.54 -19.37
CA ALA A 38 3.02 28.54 -19.29
C ALA A 38 2.66 29.67 -18.31
N GLU A 39 1.44 30.18 -18.38
CA GLU A 39 0.90 31.20 -17.46
C GLU A 39 0.92 30.73 -16.01
N LYS A 40 0.46 29.50 -15.73
CA LYS A 40 0.45 28.94 -14.39
C LYS A 40 1.85 28.73 -13.78
N LEU A 41 2.84 28.47 -14.62
CA LEU A 41 4.24 28.29 -14.21
C LEU A 41 5.08 29.58 -14.31
N SER A 42 4.48 30.69 -14.73
CA SER A 42 5.18 31.95 -14.98
C SER A 42 6.34 31.80 -15.96
N LEU A 43 6.16 30.97 -17.00
CA LEU A 43 7.16 30.65 -18.02
C LEU A 43 6.71 31.08 -19.41
N SER A 44 7.65 31.21 -20.34
CA SER A 44 7.31 31.37 -21.74
C SER A 44 6.88 30.02 -22.36
N ARG A 45 5.98 30.07 -23.36
CA ARG A 45 5.57 28.86 -24.11
C ARG A 45 6.77 28.17 -24.79
N ALA A 46 7.79 28.94 -25.19
CA ALA A 46 9.01 28.39 -25.78
C ALA A 46 9.82 27.57 -24.77
N ALA A 47 9.90 28.03 -23.53
CA ALA A 47 10.61 27.33 -22.46
C ALA A 47 9.95 26.01 -22.04
N LEU A 48 8.64 25.85 -22.27
CA LEU A 48 7.91 24.63 -21.97
C LEU A 48 7.97 23.56 -23.06
N ARG A 49 8.26 23.95 -24.30
CA ARG A 49 8.29 23.02 -25.44
C ARG A 49 9.10 21.75 -25.22
N PRO A 50 10.34 21.82 -24.72
CA PRO A 50 11.13 20.62 -24.49
C PRO A 50 10.48 19.67 -23.45
N ASP A 51 9.95 20.22 -22.37
CA ASP A 51 9.33 19.42 -21.31
C ASP A 51 8.04 18.76 -21.78
N LEU A 52 7.19 19.50 -22.49
CA LEU A 52 5.96 18.94 -23.07
C LEU A 52 6.27 17.86 -24.12
N ALA A 53 7.33 18.03 -24.91
CA ALA A 53 7.77 17.02 -25.88
C ALA A 53 8.27 15.76 -25.16
N ILE A 54 9.09 15.89 -24.13
CA ILE A 54 9.60 14.77 -23.32
C ILE A 54 8.43 14.02 -22.67
N LEU A 55 7.49 14.73 -22.05
CA LEU A 55 6.32 14.13 -21.38
C LEU A 55 5.40 13.41 -22.36
N THR A 56 5.23 13.96 -23.59
CA THR A 56 4.44 13.32 -24.66
C THR A 56 5.17 12.07 -25.19
N MET A 57 6.47 12.15 -25.44
CA MET A 57 7.27 11.00 -25.88
C MET A 57 7.34 9.90 -24.78
N ALA A 58 7.35 10.29 -23.52
CA ALA A 58 7.28 9.38 -22.40
C ALA A 58 5.88 8.76 -22.18
N GLY A 59 4.87 9.18 -22.97
CA GLY A 59 3.50 8.70 -22.85
C GLY A 59 2.79 9.13 -21.56
N SER A 60 3.32 10.13 -20.87
CA SER A 60 2.71 10.65 -19.63
C SER A 60 1.54 11.59 -19.92
N ILE A 61 1.62 12.33 -21.03
CA ILE A 61 0.58 13.23 -21.52
C ILE A 61 0.34 13.00 -23.00
N ASP A 62 -0.87 13.27 -23.45
CA ASP A 62 -1.24 13.32 -24.86
C ASP A 62 -1.60 14.75 -25.27
N ALA A 63 -1.44 15.06 -26.57
CA ALA A 63 -1.79 16.35 -27.12
C ALA A 63 -2.75 16.18 -28.31
N ARG A 64 -3.85 16.94 -28.32
CA ARG A 64 -4.75 17.01 -29.48
C ARG A 64 -4.81 18.45 -30.00
N PRO A 65 -4.72 18.65 -31.32
CA PRO A 65 -4.92 19.97 -31.94
C PRO A 65 -6.26 20.57 -31.49
N ARG A 66 -6.26 21.84 -31.14
CA ARG A 66 -7.41 22.62 -30.66
C ARG A 66 -8.01 22.20 -29.31
N VAL A 67 -7.58 21.10 -28.71
CA VAL A 67 -8.02 20.63 -27.38
C VAL A 67 -7.00 20.96 -26.32
N GLY A 68 -5.70 20.72 -26.59
CA GLY A 68 -4.61 20.94 -25.65
C GLY A 68 -4.00 19.63 -25.15
N TYR A 69 -3.34 19.73 -24.02
CA TYR A 69 -2.67 18.62 -23.32
C TYR A 69 -3.60 18.02 -22.28
N TYR A 70 -3.59 16.69 -22.16
CA TYR A 70 -4.35 15.92 -21.17
C TYR A 70 -3.53 14.70 -20.75
N LEU A 71 -3.87 14.10 -19.61
CA LEU A 71 -3.21 12.88 -19.18
C LEU A 71 -3.47 11.76 -20.19
N SER A 72 -2.41 11.05 -20.57
CA SER A 72 -2.55 9.91 -21.46
C SER A 72 -3.32 8.79 -20.78
N ARG A 73 -4.33 8.24 -21.44
CA ARG A 73 -5.01 7.02 -20.98
C ARG A 73 -4.10 5.79 -21.01
N ASN A 74 -3.04 5.87 -21.80
CA ASN A 74 -1.98 4.86 -21.88
C ASN A 74 -0.72 5.32 -21.14
N ALA A 75 -0.86 6.22 -20.15
CA ALA A 75 0.27 6.63 -19.33
C ALA A 75 1.01 5.37 -18.85
N PRO A 76 2.35 5.34 -19.00
CA PRO A 76 3.09 4.15 -18.58
C PRO A 76 2.78 3.85 -17.12
N PRO A 77 2.76 2.59 -16.72
CA PRO A 77 2.43 2.14 -15.36
C PRO A 77 3.12 2.93 -14.25
N GLN A 78 4.24 3.58 -14.56
CA GLN A 78 5.03 4.39 -13.63
C GLN A 78 4.32 5.67 -13.14
N ALA A 79 3.45 6.31 -13.94
CA ALA A 79 2.71 7.50 -13.48
C ALA A 79 1.55 7.08 -12.57
N ILE A 80 0.89 5.97 -12.89
CA ILE A 80 -0.14 5.33 -12.05
C ILE A 80 0.49 4.83 -10.76
N VAL A 81 1.63 4.13 -10.86
CA VAL A 81 2.37 3.60 -9.71
C VAL A 81 2.83 4.72 -8.77
N ARG A 82 3.30 5.88 -9.27
CA ARG A 82 3.71 7.00 -8.40
C ARG A 82 2.54 7.58 -7.60
N GLY A 83 1.36 7.71 -8.19
CA GLY A 83 0.16 8.16 -7.47
C GLY A 83 -0.26 7.22 -6.35
N THR A 84 -0.18 5.89 -6.60
CA THR A 84 -0.48 4.84 -5.61
C THR A 84 0.58 4.75 -4.51
N VAL A 85 1.83 4.91 -4.91
CA VAL A 85 3.02 4.70 -4.08
C VAL A 85 3.10 5.68 -2.90
N GLN A 86 2.53 6.88 -3.05
CA GLN A 86 2.59 7.94 -2.03
C GLN A 86 1.31 8.04 -1.18
N LYS A 87 0.31 7.20 -1.42
CA LYS A 87 -0.91 7.17 -0.62
C LYS A 87 -0.61 6.68 0.80
N ALA A 88 -1.07 7.44 1.78
CA ALA A 88 -0.89 7.07 3.18
C ALA A 88 -1.77 5.87 3.55
N ILE A 89 -1.25 5.00 4.41
CA ILE A 89 -1.98 3.84 4.93
C ILE A 89 -3.25 4.25 5.67
N SER A 90 -3.26 5.42 6.30
CA SER A 90 -4.41 5.96 7.02
C SER A 90 -5.67 6.08 6.17
N GLU A 91 -5.54 6.30 4.84
CA GLU A 91 -6.66 6.39 3.89
C GLU A 91 -7.28 5.02 3.56
N TYR A 92 -6.53 3.92 3.70
CA TYR A 92 -6.90 2.59 3.22
C TYR A 92 -7.00 1.52 4.32
N LYS A 93 -6.57 1.82 5.53
CA LYS A 93 -6.62 0.86 6.62
C LYS A 93 -8.04 0.41 6.93
N ALA A 94 -8.22 -0.90 7.10
CA ALA A 94 -9.46 -1.47 7.58
C ALA A 94 -9.44 -1.59 9.12
N HIS A 95 -10.61 -1.85 9.71
CA HIS A 95 -10.72 -2.11 11.15
C HIS A 95 -9.91 -3.37 11.53
N PRO A 96 -9.10 -3.33 12.59
CA PRO A 96 -8.34 -4.50 13.03
C PRO A 96 -9.25 -5.47 13.78
N ILE A 97 -9.04 -6.77 13.60
CA ILE A 97 -9.70 -7.78 14.43
C ILE A 97 -8.70 -8.24 15.48
N VAL A 98 -9.06 -8.04 16.73
CA VAL A 98 -8.18 -8.30 17.88
C VAL A 98 -8.73 -9.42 18.76
N VAL A 99 -7.83 -10.18 19.38
CA VAL A 99 -8.14 -11.18 20.41
C VAL A 99 -7.26 -10.92 21.62
N GLN A 100 -7.75 -11.28 22.79
CA GLN A 100 -6.97 -11.19 24.02
C GLN A 100 -5.88 -12.27 24.05
N LYS A 101 -4.74 -11.95 24.67
CA LYS A 101 -3.62 -12.86 24.84
C LYS A 101 -3.99 -14.17 25.58
N SER A 102 -5.00 -14.12 26.43
CA SER A 102 -5.54 -15.24 27.19
C SER A 102 -6.61 -16.05 26.45
N ALA A 103 -7.12 -15.56 25.30
CA ALA A 103 -8.11 -16.26 24.50
C ALA A 103 -7.61 -17.65 24.05
N SER A 104 -8.51 -18.61 23.92
CA SER A 104 -8.16 -19.94 23.46
C SER A 104 -7.92 -19.99 21.94
N VAL A 105 -7.19 -20.99 21.50
CA VAL A 105 -7.01 -21.28 20.06
C VAL A 105 -8.37 -21.51 19.39
N TYR A 106 -9.29 -22.17 20.08
CA TYR A 106 -10.66 -22.40 19.58
C TYR A 106 -11.39 -21.07 19.36
N ASP A 107 -11.42 -20.18 20.35
CA ASP A 107 -12.07 -18.87 20.23
C ASP A 107 -11.48 -18.03 19.08
N ALA A 108 -10.16 -18.09 18.93
CA ALA A 108 -9.48 -17.41 17.82
C ALA A 108 -9.87 -18.00 16.45
N ILE A 109 -10.04 -19.31 16.34
CA ILE A 109 -10.54 -19.96 15.13
C ILE A 109 -11.97 -19.48 14.83
N VAL A 110 -12.87 -19.53 15.83
CA VAL A 110 -14.24 -19.07 15.67
C VAL A 110 -14.29 -17.61 15.21
N GLN A 111 -13.53 -16.74 15.86
CA GLN A 111 -13.50 -15.32 15.50
C GLN A 111 -12.96 -15.08 14.09
N LEU A 112 -11.93 -15.82 13.68
CA LEU A 112 -11.35 -15.72 12.34
C LEU A 112 -12.39 -16.06 11.24
N PHE A 113 -13.25 -17.05 11.50
CA PHE A 113 -14.33 -17.44 10.56
C PHE A 113 -15.49 -16.45 10.59
N LEU A 114 -15.93 -16.00 11.75
CA LEU A 114 -17.04 -15.05 11.88
C LEU A 114 -16.73 -13.70 11.22
N GLU A 115 -15.50 -13.24 11.34
CA GLU A 115 -15.04 -11.96 10.78
C GLU A 115 -14.50 -12.09 9.33
N ASP A 116 -14.49 -13.28 8.77
CA ASP A 116 -13.95 -13.61 7.43
C ASP A 116 -12.56 -12.99 7.19
N VAL A 117 -11.64 -13.19 8.14
CA VAL A 117 -10.28 -12.64 8.07
C VAL A 117 -9.22 -13.73 8.01
N GLY A 118 -8.03 -13.38 7.52
CA GLY A 118 -6.88 -14.30 7.44
C GLY A 118 -5.90 -14.17 8.60
N THR A 119 -6.05 -13.12 9.42
CA THR A 119 -5.09 -12.76 10.47
C THR A 119 -5.82 -12.06 11.60
N LEU A 120 -5.47 -12.42 12.83
CA LEU A 120 -5.91 -11.78 14.08
C LEU A 120 -4.70 -11.11 14.76
N TYR A 121 -4.95 -10.00 15.42
CA TYR A 121 -3.94 -9.32 16.23
C TYR A 121 -4.19 -9.60 17.70
N VAL A 122 -3.17 -10.05 18.39
CA VAL A 122 -3.27 -10.38 19.80
C VAL A 122 -2.87 -9.17 20.62
N VAL A 123 -3.72 -8.80 21.57
CA VAL A 123 -3.46 -7.70 22.51
C VAL A 123 -3.32 -8.21 23.94
N ASP A 124 -2.56 -7.49 24.74
CA ASP A 124 -2.48 -7.71 26.17
C ASP A 124 -3.66 -7.06 26.92
N ASP A 125 -3.67 -7.21 28.26
CA ASP A 125 -4.73 -6.69 29.12
C ASP A 125 -4.84 -5.15 29.08
N SER A 126 -3.80 -4.45 28.64
CA SER A 126 -3.75 -3.01 28.43
C SER A 126 -4.19 -2.59 27.03
N GLY A 127 -4.49 -3.54 26.14
CA GLY A 127 -4.87 -3.30 24.74
C GLY A 127 -3.67 -3.05 23.82
N HIS A 128 -2.46 -3.33 24.23
CA HIS A 128 -1.27 -3.17 23.41
C HIS A 128 -1.00 -4.42 22.58
N LEU A 129 -0.40 -4.22 21.39
CA LEU A 129 -0.03 -5.30 20.49
C LEU A 129 1.01 -6.24 21.14
N ALA A 130 0.59 -7.47 21.39
CA ALA A 130 1.43 -8.53 21.96
C ALA A 130 1.82 -9.59 20.91
N GLY A 131 0.98 -9.82 19.90
CA GLY A 131 1.21 -10.89 18.93
C GLY A 131 0.38 -10.77 17.67
N VAL A 132 0.65 -11.67 16.72
CA VAL A 132 -0.10 -11.86 15.48
C VAL A 132 -0.34 -13.35 15.27
N LEU A 133 -1.54 -13.70 14.82
CA LEU A 133 -1.95 -15.06 14.48
C LEU A 133 -2.44 -15.12 13.05
N SER A 134 -1.89 -16.03 12.26
CA SER A 134 -2.37 -16.34 10.92
C SER A 134 -3.24 -17.61 10.91
N ARG A 135 -4.01 -17.80 9.83
CA ARG A 135 -4.70 -19.09 9.59
C ARG A 135 -3.77 -20.30 9.69
N LYS A 136 -2.52 -20.16 9.22
CA LYS A 136 -1.53 -21.25 9.27
C LYS A 136 -1.16 -21.63 10.70
N ASP A 137 -1.04 -20.63 11.58
CA ASP A 137 -0.69 -20.87 12.98
C ASP A 137 -1.83 -21.59 13.69
N LEU A 138 -3.07 -21.13 13.49
CA LEU A 138 -4.25 -21.75 14.06
C LEU A 138 -4.48 -23.17 13.52
N LEU A 139 -4.32 -23.38 12.19
CA LEU A 139 -4.43 -24.70 11.59
C LEU A 139 -3.37 -25.66 12.14
N ARG A 140 -2.12 -25.20 12.25
CA ARG A 140 -1.02 -26.02 12.82
C ARG A 140 -1.30 -26.40 14.27
N ALA A 141 -1.82 -25.47 15.05
CA ALA A 141 -2.17 -25.73 16.45
C ALA A 141 -3.33 -26.72 16.55
N SER A 142 -4.38 -26.59 15.72
CA SER A 142 -5.57 -27.47 15.76
C SER A 142 -5.27 -28.91 15.34
N ILE A 143 -4.32 -29.12 14.41
CA ILE A 143 -3.90 -30.48 14.01
C ILE A 143 -3.04 -31.14 15.09
N GLY A 144 -2.26 -30.36 15.82
CA GLY A 144 -1.34 -30.87 16.85
C GLY A 144 -1.93 -31.12 18.23
N THR A 145 -3.21 -30.78 18.46
CA THR A 145 -3.82 -30.87 19.79
C THR A 145 -5.21 -31.49 19.77
N ARG A 146 -5.59 -32.12 20.92
CA ARG A 146 -6.93 -32.63 21.15
C ARG A 146 -7.87 -31.64 21.83
N SER A 147 -7.32 -30.58 22.44
CA SER A 147 -8.07 -29.59 23.24
C SER A 147 -7.66 -28.18 22.89
N PRO A 148 -8.05 -27.66 21.70
CA PRO A 148 -7.73 -26.28 21.31
C PRO A 148 -8.36 -25.22 22.23
N GLU A 149 -9.37 -25.59 23.01
CA GLU A 149 -10.06 -24.77 24.01
C GLU A 149 -9.15 -24.43 25.20
N GLU A 150 -8.19 -25.32 25.52
CA GLU A 150 -7.30 -25.18 26.68
C GLU A 150 -6.00 -24.46 26.36
N ILE A 151 -5.70 -24.25 25.09
CA ILE A 151 -4.45 -23.64 24.65
C ILE A 151 -4.65 -22.14 24.45
N PRO A 152 -4.01 -21.27 25.24
CA PRO A 152 -4.07 -19.84 24.99
C PRO A 152 -3.29 -19.45 23.73
N VAL A 153 -3.81 -18.48 22.98
CA VAL A 153 -3.19 -18.00 21.72
C VAL A 153 -1.78 -17.48 21.91
N SER A 154 -1.44 -17.05 23.12
CA SER A 154 -0.10 -16.60 23.47
C SER A 154 1.00 -17.64 23.28
N ILE A 155 0.67 -18.93 23.22
CA ILE A 155 1.64 -20.01 23.00
C ILE A 155 2.02 -20.12 21.52
N ILE A 156 1.07 -19.86 20.60
CA ILE A 156 1.23 -20.12 19.17
C ILE A 156 1.44 -18.85 18.33
N MET A 157 1.19 -17.66 18.90
CA MET A 157 1.33 -16.39 18.19
C MET A 157 2.78 -16.04 17.83
N THR A 158 2.97 -15.31 16.74
CA THR A 158 4.19 -14.55 16.51
C THR A 158 4.23 -13.38 17.48
N ARG A 159 5.27 -13.27 18.31
CA ARG A 159 5.39 -12.29 19.40
C ARG A 159 6.25 -11.09 19.00
N MET A 160 6.07 -9.99 19.71
CA MET A 160 7.04 -8.90 19.71
C MET A 160 8.44 -9.43 20.15
N PRO A 161 9.55 -8.93 19.58
CA PRO A 161 9.66 -7.86 18.56
C PRO A 161 9.56 -8.36 17.11
N ASN A 162 9.24 -9.63 16.86
CA ASN A 162 9.29 -10.26 15.54
C ASN A 162 8.06 -9.92 14.64
N ILE A 163 7.23 -8.98 15.06
CA ILE A 163 6.05 -8.56 14.30
C ILE A 163 6.45 -7.51 13.28
N VAL A 164 6.17 -7.78 12.00
CA VAL A 164 6.28 -6.77 10.96
C VAL A 164 5.04 -5.89 10.99
N MET A 165 5.23 -4.59 11.12
CA MET A 165 4.15 -3.61 11.29
C MET A 165 4.38 -2.34 10.46
N VAL A 166 3.36 -1.51 10.36
CA VAL A 166 3.39 -0.22 9.68
C VAL A 166 2.73 0.87 10.53
N GLY A 167 3.21 2.10 10.40
CA GLY A 167 2.58 3.29 10.97
C GLY A 167 1.44 3.79 10.08
N GLN A 168 0.63 4.73 10.60
CA GLN A 168 -0.46 5.34 9.84
C GLN A 168 0.04 6.23 8.69
N ASP A 169 1.22 6.82 8.87
CA ASP A 169 1.84 7.74 7.92
C ASP A 169 2.75 7.01 6.90
N ASP A 170 2.98 5.71 7.08
CA ASP A 170 3.69 4.89 6.09
C ASP A 170 2.88 4.83 4.79
N THR A 171 3.55 4.54 3.67
CA THR A 171 2.90 4.45 2.37
C THR A 171 2.40 3.04 2.06
N LEU A 172 1.42 2.95 1.15
CA LEU A 172 0.97 1.65 0.62
C LEU A 172 2.12 0.85 -0.02
N LEU A 173 3.12 1.53 -0.60
CA LEU A 173 4.30 0.86 -1.15
C LEU A 173 5.14 0.23 -0.05
N ASP A 174 5.35 0.93 1.07
CA ASP A 174 6.12 0.38 2.19
C ASP A 174 5.42 -0.84 2.78
N ALA A 175 4.09 -0.78 2.93
CA ALA A 175 3.30 -1.94 3.33
C ALA A 175 3.44 -3.11 2.34
N ALA A 176 3.34 -2.84 1.03
CA ALA A 176 3.48 -3.86 -0.01
C ALA A 176 4.86 -4.52 0.03
N ARG A 177 5.94 -3.73 0.16
CA ARG A 177 7.32 -4.26 0.29
C ARG A 177 7.46 -5.14 1.53
N LYS A 178 7.06 -4.64 2.70
CA LYS A 178 7.11 -5.41 3.95
C LYS A 178 6.35 -6.73 3.84
N MET A 179 5.17 -6.75 3.20
CA MET A 179 4.40 -7.98 2.98
C MET A 179 5.13 -8.97 2.06
N MET A 180 5.74 -8.48 0.98
CA MET A 180 6.46 -9.34 0.02
C MET A 180 7.76 -9.88 0.61
N ASP A 181 8.55 -9.05 1.26
CA ASP A 181 9.83 -9.44 1.83
C ASP A 181 9.65 -10.44 2.99
N SER A 182 8.60 -10.27 3.79
CA SER A 182 8.28 -11.14 4.92
C SER A 182 7.33 -12.30 4.58
N GLN A 183 6.84 -12.38 3.34
CA GLN A 183 5.91 -13.41 2.85
C GLN A 183 4.64 -13.52 3.71
N ILE A 184 4.07 -12.37 4.11
CA ILE A 184 2.85 -12.25 4.92
C ILE A 184 1.74 -11.55 4.16
N ASP A 185 0.48 -11.80 4.55
CA ASP A 185 -0.70 -11.33 3.82
C ASP A 185 -1.38 -10.13 4.49
N SER A 186 -1.00 -9.81 5.72
CA SER A 186 -1.59 -8.73 6.53
C SER A 186 -0.56 -8.11 7.46
N LEU A 187 -0.65 -6.80 7.65
CA LEU A 187 0.16 -6.03 8.60
C LEU A 187 -0.75 -5.29 9.57
N PRO A 188 -0.44 -5.28 10.88
CA PRO A 188 -1.05 -4.36 11.81
C PRO A 188 -0.61 -2.94 11.47
N VAL A 189 -1.56 -2.03 11.45
CA VAL A 189 -1.30 -0.59 11.46
C VAL A 189 -1.27 -0.14 12.90
N VAL A 190 -0.16 0.41 13.32
CA VAL A 190 0.07 0.72 14.73
C VAL A 190 0.26 2.20 14.99
N LYS A 191 -0.04 2.58 16.22
CA LYS A 191 0.35 3.86 16.81
C LYS A 191 1.25 3.56 18.00
N GLU A 192 2.42 4.20 18.04
CA GLU A 192 3.34 4.09 19.18
C GLU A 192 2.72 4.78 20.40
N VAL A 193 2.62 4.07 21.50
CA VAL A 193 2.08 4.54 22.78
C VAL A 193 3.21 5.02 23.68
N ASP A 194 4.28 4.23 23.76
CA ASP A 194 5.46 4.56 24.56
C ASP A 194 6.73 4.18 23.78
N LYS A 195 7.57 5.18 23.56
CA LYS A 195 8.86 5.04 22.83
C LYS A 195 9.91 4.31 23.64
N THR A 196 9.86 4.41 24.95
CA THR A 196 10.87 3.81 25.82
C THR A 196 10.69 2.32 25.96
N THR A 197 9.45 1.85 25.98
CA THR A 197 9.10 0.43 26.10
C THR A 197 8.74 -0.21 24.75
N HIS A 198 8.78 0.55 23.64
CA HIS A 198 8.34 0.10 22.32
C HIS A 198 6.95 -0.53 22.32
N THR A 199 6.02 0.15 22.99
CA THR A 199 4.64 -0.30 23.17
C THR A 199 3.75 0.32 22.08
N TYR A 200 2.93 -0.51 21.44
CA TYR A 200 2.10 -0.12 20.29
C TYR A 200 0.64 -0.48 20.50
N SER A 201 -0.28 0.39 20.08
CA SER A 201 -1.69 0.07 19.93
C SER A 201 -2.01 -0.24 18.47
N VAL A 202 -2.91 -1.21 18.23
CA VAL A 202 -3.36 -1.56 16.89
C VAL A 202 -4.51 -0.62 16.50
N VAL A 203 -4.30 0.19 15.48
CA VAL A 203 -5.27 1.20 15.01
C VAL A 203 -5.85 0.89 13.64
N GLY A 204 -5.45 -0.22 13.05
CA GLY A 204 -5.94 -0.67 11.75
C GLY A 204 -5.25 -1.93 11.27
N ARG A 205 -5.63 -2.36 10.07
CA ARG A 205 -4.94 -3.42 9.32
C ARG A 205 -4.82 -3.05 7.86
N ILE A 206 -3.75 -3.51 7.23
CA ILE A 206 -3.54 -3.49 5.77
C ILE A 206 -3.33 -4.92 5.30
N THR A 207 -3.97 -5.30 4.20
CA THR A 207 -3.86 -6.63 3.59
C THR A 207 -3.41 -6.53 2.14
N LYS A 208 -2.94 -7.62 1.55
CA LYS A 208 -2.68 -7.70 0.10
C LYS A 208 -3.91 -7.30 -0.71
N THR A 209 -5.10 -7.69 -0.28
CA THR A 209 -6.37 -7.30 -0.93
C THR A 209 -6.58 -5.78 -0.89
N THR A 210 -6.25 -5.12 0.23
CA THR A 210 -6.33 -3.66 0.36
C THR A 210 -5.39 -2.98 -0.65
N ILE A 211 -4.16 -3.49 -0.78
CA ILE A 211 -3.18 -2.97 -1.76
C ILE A 211 -3.71 -3.13 -3.20
N VAL A 212 -4.29 -4.30 -3.53
CA VAL A 212 -4.88 -4.55 -4.86
C VAL A 212 -6.06 -3.63 -5.14
N LYS A 213 -6.96 -3.43 -4.16
CA LYS A 213 -8.09 -2.49 -4.30
C LYS A 213 -7.61 -1.06 -4.55
N ALA A 214 -6.68 -0.56 -3.74
CA ALA A 214 -6.10 0.77 -3.92
C ALA A 214 -5.45 0.93 -5.31
N TYR A 215 -4.77 -0.11 -5.81
CA TYR A 215 -4.22 -0.11 -7.16
C TYR A 215 -5.31 0.02 -8.23
N LEU A 216 -6.42 -0.74 -8.11
CA LEU A 216 -7.53 -0.69 -9.05
C LEU A 216 -8.27 0.65 -9.03
N GLU A 217 -8.49 1.24 -7.86
CA GLU A 217 -9.08 2.59 -7.70
C GLU A 217 -8.25 3.64 -8.45
N ILE A 218 -6.93 3.64 -8.26
CA ILE A 218 -6.03 4.60 -8.90
C ILE A 218 -5.96 4.38 -10.41
N ALA A 219 -6.09 3.12 -10.85
CA ALA A 219 -6.20 2.80 -12.26
C ALA A 219 -7.56 3.18 -12.88
N GLY A 220 -8.53 3.66 -12.08
CA GLY A 220 -9.89 3.97 -12.52
C GLY A 220 -10.69 2.73 -12.94
N GLN A 221 -10.33 1.56 -12.39
CA GLN A 221 -10.92 0.26 -12.72
C GLN A 221 -11.81 -0.29 -11.58
N TRP A 222 -11.97 0.46 -10.50
CA TRP A 222 -12.75 0.10 -9.31
C TRP A 222 -13.63 1.29 -8.89
N PRO A 223 -14.94 1.06 -8.55
CA PRO A 223 -15.86 2.10 -8.10
C PRO A 223 -15.49 2.64 -6.71
#